data_14e102c181127c9c7d9fe69372be05fc
#
_entry.id   14e102c181127c9c7d9fe69372be05fc
#
_cell.length_a   1.000
_cell.length_b   1.000
_cell.length_c   1.000
_cell.angle_alpha   90.00
_cell.angle_beta   90.00
_cell.angle_gamma   90.00
#
_symmetry.space_group_name_H-M   'P 1'
#
loop_
_entity.id
_entity.type
_entity.pdbx_description
1 polymer ?
#
loop_
_entity_poly.entity_id
_entity_poly.type
_entity_poly.pdbx_seq_one_letter_code
_entity_poly.pdbx_strand_id
1 'polypeptide(L)'
;EAVDKFSADTGVAVDVQFKGRTGIREGLQPALDAGTNIDLFDEDIDRVNTTWGAYLMDLEELAKASDYDATANASLMEACREVGGGTLKSIPYQPNVFAFFYNKAIFEEAGVAAVPTTWAELDAACQKIKDAGYTPITCDDAYILCLFGYHMSRLNGYDKTSDIVKNNKWDDPSVMETAKAYADFAQKGYFSENIASNVFPAGQNQELALGTAAMYLNGSWLPNEVKNMAGDDFQWGCFSYPAVEGGTDGTEAANYGGQVLAINKNSQHAEDAFKLITYITKGEFDKKLSEESLGIPSDTTNSEWPVQLTDVKPVMESLKTRYPWAAGAEDNVDMTPII
;
A
#
# COMPACT_ATOMS: atom_id res chain seq x y z
N GLU A 1 -19.09 -2.18 -15.55
CA GLU A 1 -18.78 -3.15 -16.60
C GLU A 1 -18.69 -4.59 -16.06
N ALA A 2 -17.80 -4.94 -15.12
CA ALA A 2 -17.75 -6.28 -14.52
C ALA A 2 -19.08 -6.70 -13.93
N VAL A 3 -19.73 -5.81 -13.17
CA VAL A 3 -21.07 -6.00 -12.59
C VAL A 3 -22.12 -6.20 -13.68
N ASP A 4 -22.10 -5.37 -14.71
CA ASP A 4 -23.08 -5.47 -15.80
C ASP A 4 -22.95 -6.80 -16.57
N LYS A 5 -21.68 -7.21 -16.83
CA LYS A 5 -21.38 -8.49 -17.47
C LYS A 5 -21.83 -9.66 -16.59
N PHE A 6 -21.50 -9.61 -15.28
CA PHE A 6 -21.95 -10.60 -14.31
C PHE A 6 -23.48 -10.74 -14.31
N SER A 7 -24.19 -9.60 -14.21
CA SER A 7 -25.65 -9.60 -14.23
C SER A 7 -26.23 -10.15 -15.53
N ALA A 8 -25.64 -9.80 -16.68
CA ALA A 8 -26.07 -10.32 -17.98
C ALA A 8 -25.86 -11.85 -18.12
N ASP A 9 -24.74 -12.37 -17.61
CA ASP A 9 -24.38 -13.78 -17.73
C ASP A 9 -25.13 -14.68 -16.75
N THR A 10 -25.47 -14.14 -15.56
CA THR A 10 -26.05 -14.94 -14.47
C THR A 10 -27.53 -14.69 -14.25
N GLY A 11 -28.06 -13.56 -14.69
CA GLY A 11 -29.38 -13.09 -14.36
C GLY A 11 -29.53 -12.51 -12.95
N VAL A 12 -28.43 -12.42 -12.20
CA VAL A 12 -28.42 -11.86 -10.84
C VAL A 12 -28.35 -10.34 -10.91
N ALA A 13 -29.31 -9.66 -10.29
CA ALA A 13 -29.28 -8.21 -10.17
C ALA A 13 -28.34 -7.78 -9.03
N VAL A 14 -27.51 -6.80 -9.29
CA VAL A 14 -26.56 -6.25 -8.31
C VAL A 14 -26.83 -4.78 -8.07
N ASP A 15 -27.09 -4.40 -6.82
CA ASP A 15 -27.17 -3.00 -6.38
C ASP A 15 -25.79 -2.55 -5.86
N VAL A 16 -25.15 -1.64 -6.58
CA VAL A 16 -23.81 -1.13 -6.22
C VAL A 16 -23.93 0.26 -5.60
N GLN A 17 -23.44 0.40 -4.38
CA GLN A 17 -23.45 1.66 -3.65
C GLN A 17 -22.04 2.20 -3.44
N PHE A 18 -21.69 3.26 -4.17
CA PHE A 18 -20.41 3.96 -4.01
C PHE A 18 -20.50 4.97 -2.86
N LYS A 19 -19.97 4.62 -1.70
CA LYS A 19 -19.99 5.47 -0.49
C LYS A 19 -18.75 6.33 -0.33
N GLY A 20 -17.68 5.98 -1.03
CA GLY A 20 -16.34 6.52 -0.78
C GLY A 20 -15.78 6.09 0.58
N ARG A 21 -14.48 6.31 0.78
CA ARG A 21 -13.76 5.82 1.96
C ARG A 21 -14.35 6.34 3.28
N THR A 22 -14.64 7.62 3.39
CA THR A 22 -15.25 8.21 4.59
C THR A 22 -16.62 7.62 4.86
N GLY A 23 -17.49 7.56 3.84
CA GLY A 23 -18.85 7.05 4.02
C GLY A 23 -18.92 5.58 4.40
N ILE A 24 -17.99 4.74 3.89
CA ILE A 24 -17.95 3.33 4.28
C ILE A 24 -17.43 3.16 5.72
N ARG A 25 -16.40 3.92 6.12
CA ARG A 25 -15.84 3.89 7.48
C ARG A 25 -16.82 4.33 8.55
N GLU A 26 -17.66 5.32 8.25
CA GLU A 26 -18.67 5.82 9.18
C GLU A 26 -19.96 4.99 9.19
N GLY A 27 -20.36 4.46 8.03
CA GLY A 27 -21.70 3.88 7.82
C GLY A 27 -21.75 2.36 7.85
N LEU A 28 -20.68 1.63 7.52
CA LEU A 28 -20.74 0.18 7.34
C LEU A 28 -20.99 -0.55 8.67
N GLN A 29 -20.24 -0.21 9.74
CA GLN A 29 -20.43 -0.85 11.04
C GLN A 29 -21.87 -0.75 11.56
N PRO A 30 -22.49 0.46 11.62
CA PRO A 30 -23.89 0.57 12.03
C PRO A 30 -24.85 -0.21 11.14
N ALA A 31 -24.61 -0.29 9.84
CA ALA A 31 -25.44 -1.04 8.91
C ALA A 31 -25.35 -2.56 9.13
N LEU A 32 -24.14 -3.08 9.37
CA LEU A 32 -23.92 -4.48 9.70
C LEU A 32 -24.56 -4.86 11.05
N ASP A 33 -24.42 -4.00 12.06
CA ASP A 33 -25.05 -4.16 13.38
C ASP A 33 -26.57 -4.19 13.31
N ALA A 34 -27.15 -3.36 12.44
CA ALA A 34 -28.58 -3.32 12.19
C ALA A 34 -29.12 -4.49 11.36
N GLY A 35 -28.22 -5.38 10.87
CA GLY A 35 -28.60 -6.49 10.00
C GLY A 35 -29.09 -6.04 8.61
N THR A 36 -28.60 -4.88 8.13
CA THR A 36 -28.88 -4.43 6.77
C THR A 36 -28.39 -5.47 5.76
N ASN A 37 -29.18 -5.71 4.71
CA ASN A 37 -28.80 -6.65 3.66
C ASN A 37 -27.64 -6.08 2.84
N ILE A 38 -26.43 -6.49 3.19
CA ILE A 38 -25.17 -6.20 2.52
C ILE A 38 -24.47 -7.51 2.28
N ASP A 39 -24.33 -7.91 1.03
CA ASP A 39 -23.69 -9.18 0.66
C ASP A 39 -22.18 -9.04 0.56
N LEU A 40 -21.71 -7.95 -0.05
CA LEU A 40 -20.31 -7.71 -0.40
C LEU A 40 -19.93 -6.28 -0.04
N PHE A 41 -18.70 -6.07 0.47
CA PHE A 41 -18.14 -4.74 0.72
C PHE A 41 -16.63 -4.75 0.57
N ASP A 42 -16.05 -3.56 0.40
CA ASP A 42 -14.61 -3.38 0.20
C ASP A 42 -14.02 -2.33 1.13
N GLU A 43 -12.78 -2.50 1.49
CA GLU A 43 -11.87 -1.51 2.09
C GLU A 43 -10.45 -2.13 2.13
N ASP A 44 -9.52 -1.45 2.77
CA ASP A 44 -8.16 -1.91 3.02
C ASP A 44 -8.13 -3.24 3.79
N ILE A 45 -7.18 -4.11 3.44
CA ILE A 45 -7.03 -5.47 3.99
C ILE A 45 -6.96 -5.49 5.53
N ASP A 46 -6.22 -4.58 6.14
CA ASP A 46 -6.08 -4.55 7.60
C ASP A 46 -7.40 -4.10 8.24
N ARG A 47 -8.02 -3.03 7.73
CA ARG A 47 -9.29 -2.50 8.26
C ARG A 47 -10.44 -3.50 8.12
N VAL A 48 -10.61 -4.13 6.97
CA VAL A 48 -11.66 -5.15 6.77
C VAL A 48 -11.55 -6.23 7.82
N ASN A 49 -10.37 -6.76 8.03
CA ASN A 49 -10.16 -7.89 8.93
C ASN A 49 -10.14 -7.51 10.41
N THR A 50 -9.64 -6.32 10.78
CA THR A 50 -9.59 -5.88 12.19
C THR A 50 -10.89 -5.25 12.65
N THR A 51 -11.45 -4.32 11.87
CA THR A 51 -12.65 -3.58 12.27
C THR A 51 -13.92 -4.39 12.07
N TRP A 52 -14.04 -5.09 10.95
CA TRP A 52 -15.26 -5.82 10.58
C TRP A 52 -15.08 -7.34 10.56
N GLY A 53 -13.97 -7.85 11.09
CA GLY A 53 -13.64 -9.28 11.11
C GLY A 53 -14.72 -10.18 11.67
N ALA A 54 -15.52 -9.69 12.62
CA ALA A 54 -16.65 -10.43 13.21
C ALA A 54 -17.82 -10.66 12.23
N TYR A 55 -17.88 -9.90 11.14
CA TYR A 55 -18.95 -10.00 10.13
C TYR A 55 -18.52 -10.75 8.86
N LEU A 56 -17.25 -11.15 8.77
CA LEU A 56 -16.71 -11.78 7.58
C LEU A 56 -17.07 -13.25 7.47
N MET A 57 -17.34 -13.68 6.24
CA MET A 57 -17.48 -15.09 5.88
C MET A 57 -16.12 -15.73 5.68
N ASP A 58 -16.00 -17.01 6.03
CA ASP A 58 -14.89 -17.87 5.61
C ASP A 58 -15.05 -18.20 4.13
N LEU A 59 -14.06 -17.85 3.32
CA LEU A 59 -14.09 -18.00 1.86
C LEU A 59 -13.26 -19.20 1.36
N GLU A 60 -12.64 -19.99 2.24
CA GLU A 60 -11.74 -21.10 1.82
C GLU A 60 -12.43 -22.11 0.93
N GLU A 61 -13.65 -22.54 1.26
CA GLU A 61 -14.38 -23.52 0.45
C GLU A 61 -14.82 -22.94 -0.91
N LEU A 62 -15.20 -21.65 -0.96
CA LEU A 62 -15.57 -20.98 -2.21
C LEU A 62 -14.33 -20.78 -3.11
N ALA A 63 -13.22 -20.39 -2.54
CA ALA A 63 -11.95 -20.23 -3.25
C ALA A 63 -11.46 -21.58 -3.81
N LYS A 64 -11.53 -22.64 -3.02
CA LYS A 64 -11.17 -23.99 -3.42
C LYS A 64 -12.10 -24.55 -4.51
N ALA A 65 -13.41 -24.33 -4.39
CA ALA A 65 -14.39 -24.81 -5.37
C ALA A 65 -14.21 -24.18 -6.75
N SER A 66 -13.68 -22.96 -6.80
CA SER A 66 -13.40 -22.21 -8.03
C SER A 66 -11.94 -22.27 -8.50
N ASP A 67 -11.08 -23.00 -7.78
CA ASP A 67 -9.62 -23.03 -8.01
C ASP A 67 -9.01 -21.62 -8.05
N TYR A 68 -9.51 -20.74 -7.18
CA TYR A 68 -9.19 -19.30 -7.20
C TYR A 68 -7.68 -19.02 -7.01
N ASP A 69 -7.02 -19.79 -6.15
CA ASP A 69 -5.60 -19.62 -5.81
C ASP A 69 -4.67 -19.92 -7.01
N ALA A 70 -5.13 -20.71 -7.99
CA ALA A 70 -4.30 -21.12 -9.14
C ALA A 70 -3.75 -19.94 -9.96
N THR A 71 -4.49 -18.83 -10.00
CA THR A 71 -4.10 -17.61 -10.72
C THR A 71 -4.04 -16.36 -9.82
N ALA A 72 -4.11 -16.52 -8.51
CA ALA A 72 -3.97 -15.44 -7.55
C ALA A 72 -2.48 -15.27 -7.15
N ASN A 73 -2.12 -14.06 -6.69
CA ASN A 73 -0.80 -13.83 -6.12
C ASN A 73 -0.69 -14.53 -4.76
N ALA A 74 0.20 -15.51 -4.65
CA ALA A 74 0.33 -16.37 -3.47
C ALA A 74 0.66 -15.56 -2.19
N SER A 75 1.54 -14.56 -2.27
CA SER A 75 1.90 -13.73 -1.12
C SER A 75 0.73 -12.87 -0.62
N LEU A 76 -0.10 -12.37 -1.54
CA LEU A 76 -1.31 -11.61 -1.18
C LEU A 76 -2.39 -12.51 -0.57
N MET A 77 -2.59 -13.72 -1.10
CA MET A 77 -3.53 -14.69 -0.55
C MET A 77 -3.09 -15.14 0.85
N GLU A 78 -1.78 -15.33 1.05
CA GLU A 78 -1.23 -15.63 2.38
C GLU A 78 -1.43 -14.47 3.35
N ALA A 79 -1.17 -13.23 2.91
CA ALA A 79 -1.46 -12.04 3.71
C ALA A 79 -2.94 -11.94 4.13
N CYS A 80 -3.86 -12.25 3.21
CA CYS A 80 -5.30 -12.28 3.53
C CYS A 80 -5.66 -13.36 4.56
N ARG A 81 -5.01 -14.53 4.50
CA ARG A 81 -5.17 -15.60 5.50
C ARG A 81 -4.59 -15.20 6.86
N GLU A 82 -3.39 -14.62 6.86
CA GLU A 82 -2.73 -14.14 8.08
C GLU A 82 -3.60 -13.14 8.84
N VAL A 83 -4.02 -12.06 8.18
CA VAL A 83 -4.89 -11.04 8.81
C VAL A 83 -6.29 -11.56 9.13
N GLY A 84 -6.75 -12.59 8.41
CA GLY A 84 -8.00 -13.31 8.67
C GLY A 84 -7.93 -14.26 9.86
N GLY A 85 -6.78 -14.37 10.55
CA GLY A 85 -6.58 -15.28 11.70
C GLY A 85 -6.35 -16.73 11.27
N GLY A 86 -5.66 -16.96 10.16
CA GLY A 86 -5.37 -18.27 9.57
C GLY A 86 -6.43 -18.77 8.60
N THR A 87 -7.39 -17.91 8.21
CA THR A 87 -8.50 -18.26 7.33
C THR A 87 -8.71 -17.17 6.29
N LEU A 88 -8.99 -17.54 5.05
CA LEU A 88 -9.29 -16.60 3.98
C LEU A 88 -10.67 -15.95 4.21
N LYS A 89 -10.71 -14.65 4.51
CA LYS A 89 -11.96 -13.89 4.73
C LYS A 89 -12.17 -12.73 3.78
N SER A 90 -11.18 -12.46 2.95
CA SER A 90 -11.23 -11.37 1.97
C SER A 90 -10.34 -11.69 0.76
N ILE A 91 -10.66 -11.10 -0.38
CA ILE A 91 -9.97 -11.33 -1.65
C ILE A 91 -9.41 -9.99 -2.16
N PRO A 92 -8.11 -9.87 -2.43
CA PRO A 92 -7.52 -8.64 -2.95
C PRO A 92 -7.99 -8.37 -4.40
N TYR A 93 -8.40 -7.11 -4.67
CA TYR A 93 -8.80 -6.69 -6.01
C TYR A 93 -8.02 -5.48 -6.53
N GLN A 94 -7.33 -4.76 -5.66
CA GLN A 94 -6.36 -3.72 -6.00
C GLN A 94 -5.11 -3.91 -5.16
N PRO A 95 -4.25 -4.86 -5.55
CA PRO A 95 -2.99 -5.08 -4.86
C PRO A 95 -2.13 -3.83 -4.82
N ASN A 96 -1.40 -3.64 -3.74
CA ASN A 96 -0.45 -2.55 -3.60
C ASN A 96 0.80 -2.94 -2.81
N VAL A 97 1.83 -2.13 -2.99
CA VAL A 97 3.04 -2.15 -2.18
C VAL A 97 3.44 -0.71 -1.86
N PHE A 98 3.99 -0.51 -0.67
CA PHE A 98 4.49 0.78 -0.21
C PHE A 98 6.02 0.80 -0.27
N ALA A 99 6.57 1.69 -1.11
CA ALA A 99 7.98 1.74 -1.44
C ALA A 99 8.41 3.17 -1.83
N PHE A 100 9.68 3.42 -2.04
CA PHE A 100 10.12 4.68 -2.63
C PHE A 100 9.83 4.70 -4.12
N PHE A 101 9.02 5.67 -4.54
CA PHE A 101 8.85 6.05 -5.94
C PHE A 101 9.76 7.23 -6.25
N TYR A 102 10.39 7.21 -7.44
CA TYR A 102 11.34 8.25 -7.80
C TYR A 102 11.30 8.59 -9.29
N ASN A 103 11.80 9.78 -9.62
CA ASN A 103 12.01 10.23 -10.99
C ASN A 103 13.37 9.74 -11.49
N LYS A 104 13.40 8.80 -12.44
CA LYS A 104 14.62 8.25 -13.03
C LYS A 104 15.48 9.31 -13.71
N ALA A 105 14.88 10.31 -14.35
CA ALA A 105 15.63 11.37 -15.01
C ALA A 105 16.45 12.20 -14.01
N ILE A 106 15.88 12.52 -12.84
CA ILE A 106 16.61 13.21 -11.77
C ILE A 106 17.76 12.35 -11.22
N PHE A 107 17.54 11.04 -11.01
CA PHE A 107 18.59 10.13 -10.56
C PHE A 107 19.74 10.06 -11.56
N GLU A 108 19.44 9.98 -12.87
CA GLU A 108 20.44 9.98 -13.93
C GLU A 108 21.22 11.29 -13.94
N GLU A 109 20.55 12.46 -13.93
CA GLU A 109 21.17 13.79 -13.92
C GLU A 109 22.05 14.01 -12.69
N ALA A 110 21.61 13.50 -11.51
CA ALA A 110 22.38 13.56 -10.27
C ALA A 110 23.53 12.55 -10.21
N GLY A 111 23.67 11.66 -11.20
CA GLY A 111 24.70 10.62 -11.22
C GLY A 111 24.50 9.54 -10.17
N VAL A 112 23.24 9.22 -9.81
CA VAL A 112 22.86 8.08 -8.97
C VAL A 112 22.74 6.85 -9.85
N ALA A 113 23.80 6.05 -9.92
CA ALA A 113 23.91 4.95 -10.88
C ALA A 113 23.08 3.69 -10.52
N ALA A 114 22.70 3.54 -9.24
CA ALA A 114 21.90 2.43 -8.76
C ALA A 114 20.95 2.89 -7.65
N VAL A 115 19.82 2.22 -7.51
CA VAL A 115 18.87 2.48 -6.42
C VAL A 115 19.48 2.09 -5.08
N PRO A 116 19.25 2.87 -4.00
CA PRO A 116 19.75 2.57 -2.67
C PRO A 116 19.14 1.28 -2.10
N THR A 117 19.97 0.42 -1.52
CA THR A 117 19.57 -0.78 -0.80
C THR A 117 19.87 -0.69 0.70
N THR A 118 20.72 0.25 1.09
CA THR A 118 21.07 0.55 2.47
C THR A 118 20.83 2.01 2.81
N TRP A 119 20.67 2.32 4.10
CA TRP A 119 20.50 3.70 4.57
C TRP A 119 21.67 4.60 4.19
N ALA A 120 22.89 4.09 4.25
CA ALA A 120 24.10 4.81 3.84
C ALA A 120 24.10 5.12 2.33
N GLU A 121 23.62 4.19 1.49
CA GLU A 121 23.46 4.44 0.05
C GLU A 121 22.36 5.47 -0.24
N LEU A 122 21.26 5.46 0.55
CA LEU A 122 20.23 6.49 0.45
C LEU A 122 20.77 7.87 0.83
N ASP A 123 21.54 7.97 1.91
CA ASP A 123 22.23 9.21 2.31
C ASP A 123 23.13 9.75 1.16
N ALA A 124 23.96 8.87 0.60
CA ALA A 124 24.83 9.23 -0.52
C ALA A 124 24.05 9.64 -1.79
N ALA A 125 22.93 8.99 -2.08
CA ALA A 125 22.05 9.35 -3.18
C ALA A 125 21.38 10.72 -2.95
N CYS A 126 20.86 10.96 -1.73
CA CYS A 126 20.29 12.25 -1.34
C CYS A 126 21.30 13.40 -1.50
N GLN A 127 22.57 13.18 -1.11
CA GLN A 127 23.60 14.20 -1.27
C GLN A 127 23.83 14.55 -2.73
N LYS A 128 23.93 13.54 -3.62
CA LYS A 128 24.11 13.77 -5.05
C LYS A 128 22.92 14.51 -5.68
N ILE A 129 21.69 14.11 -5.31
CA ILE A 129 20.47 14.74 -5.80
C ILE A 129 20.42 16.21 -5.37
N LYS A 130 20.75 16.49 -4.11
CA LYS A 130 20.86 17.86 -3.59
C LYS A 130 21.92 18.68 -4.31
N ASP A 131 23.11 18.12 -4.55
CA ASP A 131 24.20 18.79 -5.26
C ASP A 131 23.84 19.10 -6.73
N ALA A 132 22.94 18.29 -7.33
CA ALA A 132 22.37 18.55 -8.64
C ALA A 132 21.26 19.64 -8.63
N GLY A 133 20.87 20.14 -7.47
CA GLY A 133 19.91 21.23 -7.31
C GLY A 133 18.46 20.79 -7.12
N TYR A 134 18.22 19.50 -6.85
CA TYR A 134 16.89 18.94 -6.60
C TYR A 134 16.65 18.70 -5.10
N THR A 135 15.39 18.71 -4.69
CA THR A 135 14.98 18.21 -3.38
C THR A 135 15.05 16.68 -3.38
N PRO A 136 15.83 16.02 -2.51
CA PRO A 136 15.91 14.57 -2.49
C PRO A 136 14.57 13.88 -2.17
N ILE A 137 13.92 14.25 -1.06
CA ILE A 137 12.73 13.56 -0.55
C ILE A 137 11.62 14.57 -0.29
N THR A 138 10.44 14.31 -0.81
CA THR A 138 9.21 14.98 -0.37
C THR A 138 8.38 14.08 0.54
N CYS A 139 7.53 14.68 1.36
CA CYS A 139 6.61 14.01 2.26
C CYS A 139 5.49 14.97 2.66
N ASP A 140 4.49 14.46 3.39
CA ASP A 140 3.35 15.19 3.93
C ASP A 140 3.00 14.75 5.35
N ASP A 141 1.97 15.37 5.91
CA ASP A 141 1.47 15.13 7.27
C ASP A 141 0.92 13.71 7.50
N ALA A 142 0.48 13.01 6.45
CA ALA A 142 -0.04 11.65 6.55
C ALA A 142 1.05 10.57 6.44
N TYR A 143 2.05 10.80 5.56
CA TYR A 143 3.05 9.77 5.24
C TYR A 143 4.39 9.91 5.99
N ILE A 144 4.58 11.01 6.74
CA ILE A 144 5.75 11.12 7.64
C ILE A 144 5.79 9.97 8.65
N LEU A 145 4.62 9.51 9.09
CA LEU A 145 4.48 8.37 9.98
C LEU A 145 4.98 7.07 9.34
N CYS A 146 4.78 6.91 8.02
CA CYS A 146 5.29 5.75 7.28
C CYS A 146 6.82 5.74 7.24
N LEU A 147 7.46 6.89 7.00
CA LEU A 147 8.92 7.01 7.05
C LEU A 147 9.44 6.54 8.42
N PHE A 148 8.87 7.06 9.51
CA PHE A 148 9.27 6.72 10.88
C PHE A 148 9.05 5.24 11.19
N GLY A 149 7.86 4.72 10.90
CA GLY A 149 7.51 3.31 11.13
C GLY A 149 8.40 2.34 10.37
N TYR A 150 8.70 2.64 9.10
CA TYR A 150 9.60 1.81 8.30
C TYR A 150 11.02 1.78 8.87
N HIS A 151 11.57 2.94 9.25
CA HIS A 151 12.92 2.97 9.82
C HIS A 151 13.01 2.18 11.13
N MET A 152 12.02 2.39 12.00
CA MET A 152 11.92 1.67 13.27
C MET A 152 11.78 0.16 13.07
N SER A 153 10.99 -0.27 12.06
CA SER A 153 10.83 -1.70 11.74
C SER A 153 12.04 -2.29 11.05
N ARG A 154 12.82 -1.50 10.28
CA ARG A 154 14.13 -1.95 9.80
C ARG A 154 15.09 -2.25 10.95
N LEU A 155 15.11 -1.41 11.98
CA LEU A 155 15.95 -1.60 13.17
C LEU A 155 15.51 -2.83 13.98
N ASN A 156 14.23 -2.96 14.24
CA ASN A 156 13.69 -3.85 15.28
C ASN A 156 13.05 -5.14 14.77
N GLY A 157 12.64 -5.19 13.51
CA GLY A 157 11.59 -6.08 13.04
C GLY A 157 10.20 -5.56 13.44
N TYR A 158 9.18 -5.99 12.69
CA TYR A 158 7.81 -5.51 12.90
C TYR A 158 7.26 -5.82 14.30
N ASP A 159 7.46 -7.03 14.80
CA ASP A 159 6.88 -7.46 16.09
C ASP A 159 7.32 -6.56 17.25
N LYS A 160 8.60 -6.23 17.30
CA LYS A 160 9.12 -5.32 18.34
C LYS A 160 8.64 -3.89 18.13
N THR A 161 8.57 -3.41 16.89
CA THR A 161 8.01 -2.08 16.57
C THR A 161 6.55 -2.00 17.01
N SER A 162 5.74 -2.99 16.68
CA SER A 162 4.34 -3.08 17.10
C SER A 162 4.20 -3.11 18.62
N ASP A 163 5.05 -3.85 19.34
CA ASP A 163 5.05 -3.89 20.80
C ASP A 163 5.39 -2.52 21.42
N ILE A 164 6.36 -1.80 20.84
CA ILE A 164 6.71 -0.44 21.26
C ILE A 164 5.50 0.50 21.13
N VAL A 165 4.87 0.49 19.96
CA VAL A 165 3.73 1.37 19.66
C VAL A 165 2.51 1.03 20.51
N LYS A 166 2.08 -0.24 20.53
CA LYS A 166 0.87 -0.69 21.24
C LYS A 166 0.97 -0.51 22.76
N ASN A 167 2.17 -0.64 23.31
CA ASN A 167 2.40 -0.58 24.74
C ASN A 167 3.06 0.74 25.21
N ASN A 168 3.14 1.75 24.32
CA ASN A 168 3.70 3.08 24.65
C ASN A 168 5.14 3.04 25.21
N LYS A 169 5.99 2.14 24.68
CA LYS A 169 7.39 1.99 25.12
C LYS A 169 8.32 2.97 24.40
N TRP A 170 7.96 4.24 24.38
CA TRP A 170 8.68 5.30 23.63
C TRP A 170 10.07 5.61 24.15
N ASP A 171 10.47 5.06 25.29
CA ASP A 171 11.81 5.09 25.85
C ASP A 171 12.75 4.00 25.28
N ASP A 172 12.26 3.12 24.39
CA ASP A 172 13.11 2.16 23.68
C ASP A 172 14.19 2.92 22.88
N PRO A 173 15.47 2.51 22.96
CA PRO A 173 16.57 3.19 22.28
C PRO A 173 16.37 3.36 20.76
N SER A 174 15.67 2.43 20.10
CA SER A 174 15.42 2.48 18.67
C SER A 174 14.53 3.65 18.24
N VAL A 175 13.67 4.14 19.13
CA VAL A 175 12.86 5.33 18.89
C VAL A 175 13.76 6.57 18.72
N MET A 176 14.70 6.73 19.65
CA MET A 176 15.67 7.84 19.58
C MET A 176 16.64 7.67 18.40
N GLU A 177 17.01 6.46 18.06
CA GLU A 177 17.88 6.17 16.92
C GLU A 177 17.17 6.54 15.60
N THR A 178 15.91 6.15 15.44
CA THR A 178 15.07 6.54 14.31
C THR A 178 14.94 8.07 14.21
N ALA A 179 14.62 8.74 15.32
CA ALA A 179 14.49 10.20 15.34
C ALA A 179 15.81 10.91 14.95
N LYS A 180 16.95 10.39 15.39
CA LYS A 180 18.28 10.94 15.02
C LYS A 180 18.58 10.76 13.54
N ALA A 181 18.24 9.61 12.94
CA ALA A 181 18.45 9.36 11.53
C ALA A 181 17.69 10.37 10.65
N TYR A 182 16.45 10.70 11.01
CA TYR A 182 15.67 11.71 10.29
C TYR A 182 16.09 13.14 10.61
N ALA A 183 16.47 13.42 11.84
CA ALA A 183 17.04 14.72 12.20
C ALA A 183 18.34 15.03 11.43
N ASP A 184 19.18 14.02 11.20
CA ASP A 184 20.38 14.14 10.38
C ASP A 184 20.02 14.46 8.92
N PHE A 185 19.05 13.75 8.34
CA PHE A 185 18.56 14.02 6.98
C PHE A 185 17.96 15.43 6.86
N ALA A 186 17.21 15.88 7.86
CA ALA A 186 16.66 17.22 7.89
C ALA A 186 17.76 18.29 8.00
N GLN A 187 18.78 18.08 8.85
CA GLN A 187 19.93 18.98 8.98
C GLN A 187 20.76 19.06 7.71
N LYS A 188 20.88 17.96 6.98
CA LYS A 188 21.52 17.90 5.66
C LYS A 188 20.66 18.57 4.56
N GLY A 189 19.41 18.92 4.84
CA GLY A 189 18.47 19.53 3.90
C GLY A 189 18.04 18.59 2.78
N TYR A 190 17.77 17.33 3.11
CA TYR A 190 17.31 16.33 2.16
C TYR A 190 15.79 16.30 1.98
N PHE A 191 15.05 16.88 2.93
CA PHE A 191 13.60 17.01 2.82
C PHE A 191 13.20 18.32 2.13
N SER A 192 12.00 18.29 1.54
CA SER A 192 11.35 19.48 1.02
C SER A 192 11.22 20.55 2.10
N GLU A 193 11.48 21.81 1.76
CA GLU A 193 11.24 22.95 2.64
C GLU A 193 9.77 23.10 3.02
N ASN A 194 8.87 22.50 2.22
CA ASN A 194 7.42 22.52 2.46
C ASN A 194 6.92 21.33 3.30
N ILE A 195 7.80 20.40 3.74
CA ILE A 195 7.37 19.17 4.42
C ILE A 195 6.42 19.41 5.58
N ALA A 196 6.66 20.48 6.38
CA ALA A 196 5.80 20.84 7.52
C ALA A 196 4.46 21.49 7.12
N SER A 197 4.28 21.86 5.86
CA SER A 197 3.08 22.50 5.33
C SER A 197 2.38 21.67 4.22
N ASN A 198 3.03 20.64 3.76
CA ASN A 198 2.41 19.71 2.80
C ASN A 198 1.31 18.92 3.49
N VAL A 199 0.10 19.08 2.98
CA VAL A 199 -1.10 18.34 3.43
C VAL A 199 -1.49 17.37 2.33
N PHE A 200 -1.66 16.10 2.69
CA PHE A 200 -2.09 15.07 1.76
C PHE A 200 -3.43 15.46 1.07
N PRO A 201 -3.56 15.25 -0.27
CA PRO A 201 -2.60 14.66 -1.21
C PRO A 201 -1.88 15.70 -2.10
N ALA A 202 -1.90 16.99 -1.79
CA ALA A 202 -1.65 18.02 -2.79
C ALA A 202 -0.16 18.37 -2.98
N GLY A 203 0.50 18.90 -1.94
CA GLY A 203 1.80 19.55 -2.10
C GLY A 203 2.92 18.63 -2.55
N GLN A 204 3.13 17.53 -1.84
CA GLN A 204 4.16 16.53 -2.12
C GLN A 204 3.95 15.81 -3.47
N ASN A 205 2.69 15.50 -3.82
CA ASN A 205 2.36 14.93 -5.14
C ASN A 205 2.75 15.88 -6.27
N GLN A 206 2.51 17.19 -6.08
CA GLN A 206 2.92 18.22 -7.04
C GLN A 206 4.46 18.34 -7.13
N GLU A 207 5.17 18.32 -5.99
CA GLU A 207 6.63 18.40 -5.97
C GLU A 207 7.28 17.25 -6.73
N LEU A 208 6.79 16.01 -6.56
CA LEU A 208 7.27 14.86 -7.31
C LEU A 208 6.89 14.96 -8.79
N ALA A 209 5.62 15.21 -9.09
CA ALA A 209 5.09 15.21 -10.45
C ALA A 209 5.75 16.28 -11.34
N LEU A 210 6.07 17.45 -10.79
CA LEU A 210 6.76 18.53 -11.48
C LEU A 210 8.28 18.39 -11.48
N GLY A 211 8.84 17.35 -10.87
CA GLY A 211 10.28 17.09 -10.82
C GLY A 211 11.06 18.07 -9.96
N THR A 212 10.45 18.71 -8.97
CA THR A 212 11.16 19.53 -7.97
C THR A 212 11.70 18.66 -6.83
N ALA A 213 11.02 17.55 -6.52
CA ALA A 213 11.50 16.51 -5.62
C ALA A 213 11.80 15.21 -6.38
N ALA A 214 12.87 14.52 -5.97
CA ALA A 214 13.34 13.33 -6.67
C ALA A 214 12.59 12.06 -6.28
N MET A 215 12.21 11.89 -5.00
CA MET A 215 11.59 10.66 -4.50
C MET A 215 10.58 10.92 -3.39
N TYR A 216 9.67 9.96 -3.24
CA TYR A 216 8.60 9.96 -2.23
C TYR A 216 8.28 8.53 -1.80
N LEU A 217 8.26 8.27 -0.49
CA LEU A 217 7.81 7.00 0.07
C LEU A 217 6.29 6.95 0.03
N ASN A 218 5.71 6.15 -0.88
CA ASN A 218 4.27 6.08 -1.10
C ASN A 218 3.86 4.69 -1.62
N GLY A 219 2.57 4.48 -1.84
CA GLY A 219 2.05 3.25 -2.42
C GLY A 219 2.08 3.22 -3.95
N SER A 220 1.95 2.02 -4.50
CA SER A 220 1.93 1.79 -5.96
C SER A 220 0.74 2.43 -6.70
N TRP A 221 -0.16 3.08 -6.00
CA TRP A 221 -1.23 3.94 -6.56
C TRP A 221 -0.74 5.34 -6.96
N LEU A 222 0.44 5.77 -6.51
CA LEU A 222 0.97 7.13 -6.73
C LEU A 222 1.00 7.54 -8.21
N PRO A 223 1.42 6.69 -9.18
CA PRO A 223 1.35 7.07 -10.57
C PRO A 223 -0.04 7.46 -11.05
N ASN A 224 -1.09 6.80 -10.57
CA ASN A 224 -2.46 7.16 -10.90
C ASN A 224 -2.91 8.49 -10.25
N GLU A 225 -2.51 8.75 -9.01
CA GLU A 225 -2.85 10.00 -8.32
C GLU A 225 -2.27 11.23 -9.03
N VAL A 226 -1.06 11.12 -9.58
CA VAL A 226 -0.36 12.24 -10.19
C VAL A 226 -0.36 12.24 -11.72
N LYS A 227 -1.02 11.28 -12.38
CA LYS A 227 -0.96 11.09 -13.84
C LYS A 227 -1.24 12.36 -14.66
N ASN A 228 -2.19 13.18 -14.21
CA ASN A 228 -2.56 14.42 -14.90
C ASN A 228 -1.53 15.56 -14.69
N MET A 229 -0.65 15.45 -13.70
CA MET A 229 0.39 16.44 -13.39
C MET A 229 1.75 16.00 -13.92
N ALA A 230 2.09 14.73 -13.78
CA ALA A 230 3.38 14.19 -14.18
C ALA A 230 3.56 14.12 -15.71
N GLY A 231 2.46 13.93 -16.45
CA GLY A 231 2.50 13.74 -17.90
C GLY A 231 3.05 12.36 -18.30
N ASP A 232 3.00 12.10 -19.61
CA ASP A 232 3.36 10.78 -20.18
C ASP A 232 4.89 10.56 -20.20
N ASP A 233 5.69 11.63 -20.15
CA ASP A 233 7.15 11.59 -20.22
C ASP A 233 7.81 11.31 -18.86
N PHE A 234 7.07 11.27 -17.77
CA PHE A 234 7.62 11.02 -16.44
C PHE A 234 8.20 9.61 -16.33
N GLN A 235 9.48 9.51 -16.04
CA GLN A 235 10.19 8.23 -15.95
C GLN A 235 10.12 7.66 -14.53
N TRP A 236 9.14 6.83 -14.30
CA TRP A 236 8.90 6.17 -13.01
C TRP A 236 9.97 5.16 -12.65
N GLY A 237 10.45 5.23 -11.42
CA GLY A 237 11.24 4.19 -10.78
C GLY A 237 10.66 3.83 -9.41
N CYS A 238 11.01 2.65 -8.91
CA CYS A 238 10.60 2.16 -7.60
C CYS A 238 11.72 1.36 -6.96
N PHE A 239 11.90 1.50 -5.65
CA PHE A 239 12.78 0.63 -4.85
C PHE A 239 12.24 0.47 -3.42
N SER A 240 12.53 -0.68 -2.80
CA SER A 240 12.15 -0.94 -1.42
C SER A 240 12.81 0.06 -0.46
N TYR A 241 12.14 0.34 0.66
CA TYR A 241 12.79 1.08 1.74
C TYR A 241 14.11 0.40 2.13
N PRO A 242 15.24 1.15 2.20
CA PRO A 242 16.56 0.56 2.41
C PRO A 242 16.70 -0.15 3.76
N ALA A 243 17.62 -1.11 3.82
CA ALA A 243 18.05 -1.71 5.07
C ALA A 243 18.83 -0.71 5.92
N VAL A 244 18.68 -0.79 7.25
CA VAL A 244 19.44 0.00 8.22
C VAL A 244 20.57 -0.85 8.78
N GLU A 245 21.74 -0.27 8.95
CA GLU A 245 22.91 -1.01 9.47
C GLU A 245 22.63 -1.58 10.86
N GLY A 246 22.92 -2.86 11.04
CA GLY A 246 22.63 -3.58 12.30
C GLY A 246 21.15 -3.87 12.55
N GLY A 247 20.28 -3.52 11.60
CA GLY A 247 18.84 -3.76 11.71
C GLY A 247 18.45 -5.22 11.49
N THR A 248 17.19 -5.50 11.79
CA THR A 248 16.60 -6.86 11.73
C THR A 248 16.06 -7.17 10.34
N ASP A 249 15.34 -6.23 9.72
CA ASP A 249 14.68 -6.42 8.42
C ASP A 249 15.43 -5.68 7.30
N GLY A 250 15.47 -6.30 6.13
CA GLY A 250 16.06 -5.75 4.90
C GLY A 250 15.02 -5.27 3.89
N THR A 251 15.44 -5.16 2.64
CA THR A 251 14.60 -4.70 1.53
C THR A 251 13.46 -5.65 1.17
N GLU A 252 13.48 -6.89 1.69
CA GLU A 252 12.44 -7.91 1.52
C GLU A 252 11.20 -7.70 2.41
N ALA A 253 11.20 -6.67 3.26
CA ALA A 253 10.08 -6.33 4.11
C ALA A 253 9.41 -5.01 3.67
N ALA A 254 8.09 -5.00 3.53
CA ALA A 254 7.32 -3.81 3.19
C ALA A 254 5.86 -3.93 3.63
N ASN A 255 5.16 -2.81 3.67
CA ASN A 255 3.71 -2.85 3.62
C ASN A 255 3.27 -3.28 2.21
N TYR A 256 2.55 -4.37 2.14
CA TYR A 256 1.87 -4.82 0.94
C TYR A 256 0.54 -5.46 1.31
N GLY A 257 -0.39 -5.43 0.38
CA GLY A 257 -1.75 -5.91 0.58
C GLY A 257 -2.64 -5.34 -0.51
N GLY A 258 -3.61 -4.54 -0.13
CA GLY A 258 -4.47 -3.88 -1.10
C GLY A 258 -5.85 -3.60 -0.57
N GLN A 259 -6.69 -3.09 -1.46
CA GLN A 259 -8.12 -3.09 -1.25
C GLN A 259 -8.63 -4.52 -1.46
N VAL A 260 -9.48 -4.96 -0.57
CA VAL A 260 -10.03 -6.32 -0.59
C VAL A 260 -11.54 -6.30 -0.64
N LEU A 261 -12.11 -7.33 -1.24
CA LEU A 261 -13.55 -7.62 -1.26
C LEU A 261 -13.84 -8.68 -0.21
N ALA A 262 -14.84 -8.43 0.63
CA ALA A 262 -15.25 -9.35 1.69
C ALA A 262 -16.76 -9.63 1.65
N ILE A 263 -17.15 -10.85 1.92
CA ILE A 263 -18.55 -11.29 1.96
C ILE A 263 -19.05 -11.27 3.40
N ASN A 264 -20.21 -10.67 3.62
CA ASN A 264 -20.88 -10.70 4.91
C ASN A 264 -21.28 -12.14 5.24
N LYS A 265 -20.91 -12.63 6.43
CA LYS A 265 -21.25 -13.99 6.89
C LYS A 265 -22.75 -14.29 6.93
N ASN A 266 -23.58 -13.25 7.00
CA ASN A 266 -25.04 -13.37 7.00
C ASN A 266 -25.66 -13.30 5.59
N SER A 267 -24.82 -13.14 4.55
CA SER A 267 -25.30 -13.14 3.16
C SER A 267 -25.99 -14.44 2.81
N GLN A 268 -27.13 -14.33 2.13
CA GLN A 268 -27.86 -15.46 1.55
C GLN A 268 -27.42 -15.72 0.10
N HIS A 269 -26.50 -14.93 -0.43
CA HIS A 269 -26.03 -14.91 -1.82
C HIS A 269 -24.51 -15.10 -1.95
N ALA A 270 -23.90 -15.84 -1.00
CA ALA A 270 -22.46 -15.97 -0.88
C ALA A 270 -21.78 -16.52 -2.16
N GLU A 271 -22.37 -17.50 -2.82
CA GLU A 271 -21.86 -18.09 -4.06
C GLU A 271 -21.87 -17.07 -5.21
N ASP A 272 -22.98 -16.31 -5.34
CA ASP A 272 -23.09 -15.26 -6.36
C ASP A 272 -22.15 -14.09 -6.06
N ALA A 273 -22.00 -13.71 -4.79
CA ALA A 273 -21.04 -12.69 -4.36
C ALA A 273 -19.60 -13.11 -4.65
N PHE A 274 -19.22 -14.36 -4.38
CA PHE A 274 -17.89 -14.86 -4.69
C PHE A 274 -17.64 -14.96 -6.20
N LYS A 275 -18.66 -15.35 -6.95
CA LYS A 275 -18.59 -15.34 -8.41
C LYS A 275 -18.41 -13.92 -8.95
N LEU A 276 -19.07 -12.91 -8.38
CA LEU A 276 -18.86 -11.51 -8.74
C LEU A 276 -17.42 -11.07 -8.41
N ILE A 277 -16.88 -11.45 -7.25
CA ILE A 277 -15.47 -11.22 -6.92
C ILE A 277 -14.57 -11.77 -8.02
N THR A 278 -14.82 -13.00 -8.49
CA THR A 278 -14.03 -13.61 -9.56
C THR A 278 -14.14 -12.82 -10.88
N TYR A 279 -15.32 -12.29 -11.21
CA TYR A 279 -15.46 -11.42 -12.40
C TYR A 279 -14.62 -10.15 -12.29
N ILE A 280 -14.53 -9.56 -11.10
CA ILE A 280 -13.76 -8.32 -10.87
C ILE A 280 -12.25 -8.58 -10.88
N THR A 281 -11.81 -9.69 -10.28
CA THR A 281 -10.41 -9.94 -9.93
C THR A 281 -9.68 -10.88 -10.89
N LYS A 282 -10.33 -11.35 -11.93
CA LYS A 282 -9.76 -12.29 -12.91
C LYS A 282 -10.01 -11.85 -14.36
N GLY A 283 -9.08 -12.27 -15.23
CA GLY A 283 -9.23 -12.13 -16.68
C GLY A 283 -9.28 -10.68 -17.16
N GLU A 284 -10.23 -10.41 -18.06
CA GLU A 284 -10.32 -9.12 -18.77
C GLU A 284 -10.65 -7.92 -17.86
N PHE A 285 -11.46 -8.12 -16.82
CA PHE A 285 -11.84 -7.01 -15.95
C PHE A 285 -10.75 -6.64 -14.95
N ASP A 286 -9.99 -7.62 -14.45
CA ASP A 286 -8.79 -7.35 -13.67
C ASP A 286 -7.73 -6.62 -14.51
N LYS A 287 -7.50 -7.08 -15.76
CA LYS A 287 -6.61 -6.40 -16.69
C LYS A 287 -7.04 -4.95 -16.93
N LYS A 288 -8.32 -4.73 -17.23
CA LYS A 288 -8.86 -3.40 -17.46
C LYS A 288 -8.77 -2.50 -16.24
N LEU A 289 -9.06 -3.05 -15.05
CA LEU A 289 -8.91 -2.32 -13.79
C LEU A 289 -7.45 -1.89 -13.59
N SER A 290 -6.50 -2.79 -13.80
CA SER A 290 -5.07 -2.49 -13.73
C SER A 290 -4.66 -1.38 -14.70
N GLU A 291 -5.08 -1.45 -15.97
CA GLU A 291 -4.75 -0.46 -17.00
C GLU A 291 -5.33 0.92 -16.70
N GLU A 292 -6.61 1.01 -16.31
CA GLU A 292 -7.30 2.27 -16.04
C GLU A 292 -6.86 2.94 -14.74
N SER A 293 -6.56 2.14 -13.71
CA SER A 293 -6.10 2.63 -12.42
C SER A 293 -4.58 2.74 -12.31
N LEU A 294 -3.82 2.38 -13.35
CA LEU A 294 -2.36 2.22 -13.29
C LEU A 294 -1.95 1.37 -12.07
N GLY A 295 -2.72 0.31 -11.80
CA GLY A 295 -2.59 -0.53 -10.61
C GLY A 295 -1.99 -1.90 -10.90
N ILE A 296 -1.64 -2.61 -9.84
CA ILE A 296 -1.13 -3.98 -9.91
C ILE A 296 -2.30 -4.93 -10.22
N PRO A 297 -2.22 -5.80 -11.25
CA PRO A 297 -3.26 -6.78 -11.49
C PRO A 297 -3.32 -7.84 -10.38
N SER A 298 -4.52 -8.28 -10.02
CA SER A 298 -4.76 -9.36 -9.04
C SER A 298 -4.60 -10.75 -9.65
N ASP A 299 -4.90 -10.88 -10.94
CA ASP A 299 -4.73 -12.11 -11.71
C ASP A 299 -3.30 -12.24 -12.22
N THR A 300 -2.58 -13.26 -11.77
CA THR A 300 -1.18 -13.50 -12.20
C THR A 300 -1.04 -13.88 -13.69
N THR A 301 -2.13 -14.24 -14.35
CA THR A 301 -2.14 -14.47 -15.81
C THR A 301 -2.07 -13.17 -16.60
N ASN A 302 -2.43 -12.02 -15.98
CA ASN A 302 -2.23 -10.69 -16.52
C ASN A 302 -0.78 -10.25 -16.27
N SER A 303 0.13 -10.75 -17.10
CA SER A 303 1.58 -10.54 -16.94
C SER A 303 2.06 -9.13 -17.34
N GLU A 304 1.25 -8.42 -18.11
CA GLU A 304 1.53 -7.05 -18.56
C GLU A 304 1.04 -6.05 -17.51
N TRP A 305 1.98 -5.39 -16.86
CA TRP A 305 1.68 -4.34 -15.91
C TRP A 305 1.77 -2.96 -16.57
N PRO A 306 1.08 -1.94 -16.07
CA PRO A 306 1.30 -0.56 -16.48
C PRO A 306 2.79 -0.20 -16.46
N VAL A 307 3.25 0.53 -17.48
CA VAL A 307 4.69 0.87 -17.64
C VAL A 307 5.24 1.62 -16.43
N GLN A 308 4.42 2.39 -15.74
CA GLN A 308 4.74 3.11 -14.51
C GLN A 308 5.11 2.18 -13.35
N LEU A 309 4.69 0.92 -13.40
CA LEU A 309 4.90 -0.10 -12.36
C LEU A 309 5.97 -1.13 -12.75
N THR A 310 6.75 -0.89 -13.80
CA THR A 310 7.78 -1.83 -14.26
C THR A 310 8.76 -2.19 -13.15
N ASP A 311 9.21 -1.21 -12.36
CA ASP A 311 10.13 -1.43 -11.24
C ASP A 311 9.43 -1.90 -9.95
N VAL A 312 8.11 -1.79 -9.88
CA VAL A 312 7.31 -2.29 -8.74
C VAL A 312 7.24 -3.82 -8.75
N LYS A 313 7.16 -4.42 -9.93
CA LYS A 313 7.04 -5.88 -10.07
C LYS A 313 8.17 -6.64 -9.38
N PRO A 314 9.48 -6.37 -9.65
CA PRO A 314 10.57 -7.04 -8.94
C PRO A 314 10.60 -6.73 -7.43
N VAL A 315 10.14 -5.54 -7.00
CA VAL A 315 9.99 -5.25 -5.57
C VAL A 315 8.97 -6.20 -4.96
N MET A 316 7.75 -6.30 -5.51
CA MET A 316 6.71 -7.22 -5.04
C MET A 316 7.19 -8.68 -4.98
N GLU A 317 7.88 -9.14 -6.02
CA GLU A 317 8.40 -10.52 -6.11
C GLU A 317 9.49 -10.83 -5.07
N SER A 318 10.19 -9.81 -4.56
CA SER A 318 11.23 -9.95 -3.54
C SER A 318 10.71 -10.01 -2.10
N LEU A 319 9.45 -9.62 -1.87
CA LEU A 319 8.89 -9.47 -0.53
C LEU A 319 8.69 -10.82 0.18
N LYS A 320 9.03 -10.84 1.47
CA LYS A 320 8.89 -11.99 2.36
C LYS A 320 8.22 -11.65 3.69
N THR A 321 8.40 -10.40 4.14
CA THR A 321 7.89 -9.93 5.43
C THR A 321 6.88 -8.82 5.18
N ARG A 322 5.67 -9.02 5.66
CA ARG A 322 4.60 -8.03 5.56
C ARG A 322 4.61 -7.07 6.74
N TYR A 323 4.56 -5.77 6.43
CA TYR A 323 4.20 -4.75 7.40
C TYR A 323 2.74 -4.35 7.23
N PRO A 324 1.99 -4.03 8.30
CA PRO A 324 0.74 -3.30 8.20
C PRO A 324 1.02 -1.85 7.80
N TRP A 325 -0.04 -1.06 7.63
CA TRP A 325 0.06 0.37 7.33
C TRP A 325 1.00 1.09 8.30
N ALA A 326 1.81 2.00 7.79
CA ALA A 326 2.84 2.74 8.55
C ALA A 326 3.74 1.84 9.42
N ALA A 327 3.90 0.56 9.04
CA ALA A 327 4.59 -0.46 9.80
C ALA A 327 4.11 -0.56 11.26
N GLY A 328 2.79 -0.40 11.48
CA GLY A 328 2.15 -0.49 12.79
C GLY A 328 2.21 0.78 13.64
N ALA A 329 2.74 1.88 13.11
CA ALA A 329 2.81 3.15 13.86
C ALA A 329 1.42 3.80 14.09
N GLU A 330 0.40 3.43 13.32
CA GLU A 330 -1.00 3.85 13.52
C GLU A 330 -1.76 3.01 14.56
N ASP A 331 -1.20 1.93 15.05
CA ASP A 331 -1.89 1.04 16.01
C ASP A 331 -2.08 1.70 17.39
N ASN A 332 -1.50 2.85 17.61
CA ASN A 332 -1.74 3.67 18.79
C ASN A 332 -2.13 5.11 18.37
N VAL A 333 -3.03 5.68 19.14
CA VAL A 333 -3.66 6.96 18.89
C VAL A 333 -2.60 8.08 18.80
N ASP A 334 -2.67 8.87 17.71
CA ASP A 334 -2.08 10.21 17.65
C ASP A 334 -0.56 10.33 17.70
N MET A 335 0.15 9.52 16.92
CA MET A 335 1.59 9.73 16.71
C MET A 335 1.92 10.95 15.83
N THR A 336 1.01 11.33 14.93
CA THR A 336 1.20 12.43 13.97
C THR A 336 1.65 13.75 14.61
N PRO A 337 1.13 14.17 15.80
CA PRO A 337 1.62 15.37 16.46
C PRO A 337 2.99 15.24 17.13
N ILE A 338 3.55 14.02 17.21
CA ILE A 338 4.80 13.72 17.93
C ILE A 338 5.98 13.65 16.97
N ILE A 339 5.72 13.33 15.71
CA ILE A 339 6.70 13.19 14.64
C ILE A 339 6.73 14.45 13.78
#